data_806861c54ccdfb49cf0eb040646e139c
#
_entry.id   806861c54ccdfb49cf0eb040646e139c
#
_cell.length_a   1.000
_cell.length_b   1.000
_cell.length_c   1.000
_cell.angle_alpha   90.00
_cell.angle_beta   90.00
_cell.angle_gamma   90.00
#
_symmetry.space_group_name_H-M   'P 1'
#
loop_
_entity.id
_entity.type
_entity.pdbx_description
1 polymer ?
#
loop_
_entity_poly.entity_id
_entity_poly.type
_entity_poly.pdbx_seq_one_letter_code
_entity_poly.pdbx_strand_id
1 'polypeptide(L)'
;MATPLDETSQAIIAELRQDGRRPYAAIGKAVGMSETAVRQRVQRLVETGVVQIAAVADPIRMGITRQAMIGIKADGDLQILADALAAMPDVAYVVITAGAFDVLAEVSCSGDEQLLEILNNQVRPLPGVVATETFVYLKVRKQLSTYHRP
;
A
#
# COMPACT_ATOMS: atom_id res chain seq x y z
N MET A 1 -2.29 11.41 -19.45
CA MET A 1 -0.84 11.16 -19.20
C MET A 1 -0.39 12.09 -18.08
N ALA A 2 0.20 11.57 -17.01
CA ALA A 2 0.73 12.39 -15.93
C ALA A 2 1.97 13.15 -16.43
N THR A 3 2.02 14.46 -16.18
CA THR A 3 3.20 15.27 -16.50
C THR A 3 4.41 14.78 -15.69
N PRO A 4 5.57 14.53 -16.30
CA PRO A 4 6.76 14.14 -15.58
C PRO A 4 7.11 15.17 -14.50
N LEU A 5 7.55 14.69 -13.34
CA LEU A 5 8.04 15.55 -12.27
C LEU A 5 9.33 16.26 -12.70
N ASP A 6 9.44 17.54 -12.37
CA ASP A 6 10.68 18.28 -12.57
C ASP A 6 11.80 17.75 -11.65
N GLU A 7 13.06 18.00 -12.03
CA GLU A 7 14.24 17.53 -11.31
C GLU A 7 14.26 17.97 -9.84
N THR A 8 13.79 19.18 -9.57
CA THR A 8 13.72 19.71 -8.20
C THR A 8 12.72 18.95 -7.34
N SER A 9 11.55 18.60 -7.89
CA SER A 9 10.56 17.78 -7.18
C SER A 9 11.09 16.36 -6.94
N GLN A 10 11.77 15.78 -7.91
CA GLN A 10 12.41 14.48 -7.75
C GLN A 10 13.50 14.50 -6.65
N ALA A 11 14.31 15.56 -6.58
CA ALA A 11 15.31 15.74 -5.54
C ALA A 11 14.68 15.88 -4.15
N ILE A 12 13.62 16.68 -4.01
CA ILE A 12 12.86 16.80 -2.75
C ILE A 12 12.29 15.45 -2.33
N ILE A 13 11.70 14.69 -3.24
CA ILE A 13 11.17 13.35 -2.96
C ILE A 13 12.29 12.41 -2.50
N ALA A 14 13.46 12.47 -3.11
CA ALA A 14 14.61 11.64 -2.71
C ALA A 14 15.03 11.92 -1.25
N GLU A 15 15.03 13.19 -0.83
CA GLU A 15 15.31 13.58 0.54
C GLU A 15 14.23 13.04 1.53
N LEU A 16 12.95 13.19 1.19
CA LEU A 16 11.83 12.69 2.00
C LEU A 16 11.77 11.16 2.07
N ARG A 17 12.24 10.46 1.04
CA ARG A 17 12.34 8.99 1.06
C ARG A 17 13.42 8.47 2.00
N GLN A 18 14.46 9.25 2.27
CA GLN A 18 15.50 8.91 3.25
C GLN A 18 15.00 9.18 4.67
N ASP A 19 14.35 10.32 4.88
CA ASP A 19 13.75 10.72 6.15
C ASP A 19 12.49 11.56 5.91
N GLY A 20 11.33 10.96 6.11
CA GLY A 20 10.03 11.63 5.94
C GLY A 20 9.78 12.77 6.93
N ARG A 21 10.63 12.92 7.96
CA ARG A 21 10.59 14.02 8.95
C ARG A 21 11.70 15.04 8.74
N ARG A 22 12.49 14.92 7.68
CA ARG A 22 13.61 15.85 7.42
C ARG A 22 13.11 17.30 7.39
N PRO A 23 13.73 18.21 8.16
CA PRO A 23 13.31 19.63 8.19
C PRO A 23 13.38 20.25 6.79
N TYR A 24 12.36 20.99 6.40
CA TYR A 24 12.31 21.63 5.08
C TYR A 24 13.46 22.60 4.84
N ALA A 25 13.98 23.24 5.89
CA ALA A 25 15.19 24.06 5.81
C ALA A 25 16.41 23.22 5.39
N ALA A 26 16.54 21.99 5.88
CA ALA A 26 17.63 21.07 5.50
C ALA A 26 17.47 20.57 4.07
N ILE A 27 16.22 20.23 3.66
CA ILE A 27 15.92 19.88 2.27
C ILE A 27 16.27 21.07 1.34
N GLY A 28 15.86 22.29 1.73
CA GLY A 28 16.14 23.50 0.96
C GLY A 28 17.63 23.70 0.69
N LYS A 29 18.47 23.49 1.70
CA LYS A 29 19.94 23.54 1.56
C LYS A 29 20.46 22.48 0.56
N ALA A 30 19.89 21.27 0.59
CA ALA A 30 20.30 20.19 -0.28
C ALA A 30 19.92 20.41 -1.76
N VAL A 31 18.74 21.03 -2.00
CA VAL A 31 18.21 21.24 -3.37
C VAL A 31 18.35 22.68 -3.89
N GLY A 32 19.01 23.57 -3.13
CA GLY A 32 19.24 24.97 -3.54
C GLY A 32 17.99 25.85 -3.49
N MET A 33 17.05 25.60 -2.54
CA MET A 33 15.78 26.33 -2.39
C MET A 33 15.59 26.91 -0.99
N SER A 34 14.74 27.94 -0.88
CA SER A 34 14.28 28.42 0.43
C SER A 34 13.35 27.39 1.10
N GLU A 35 13.28 27.40 2.44
CA GLU A 35 12.38 26.56 3.21
C GLU A 35 10.92 26.73 2.77
N THR A 36 10.50 27.99 2.56
CA THR A 36 9.13 28.29 2.13
C THR A 36 8.80 27.68 0.78
N ALA A 37 9.74 27.73 -0.18
CA ALA A 37 9.56 27.16 -1.50
C ALA A 37 9.51 25.62 -1.45
N VAL A 38 10.32 24.97 -0.60
CA VAL A 38 10.23 23.53 -0.35
C VAL A 38 8.87 23.16 0.23
N ARG A 39 8.42 23.88 1.27
CA ARG A 39 7.12 23.66 1.93
C ARG A 39 5.96 23.70 0.93
N GLN A 40 5.89 24.73 0.09
CA GLN A 40 4.85 24.87 -0.92
C GLN A 40 4.89 23.74 -1.94
N ARG A 41 6.09 23.31 -2.35
CA ARG A 41 6.25 22.25 -3.31
C ARG A 41 5.88 20.88 -2.74
N VAL A 42 6.29 20.58 -1.50
CA VAL A 42 5.88 19.34 -0.80
C VAL A 42 4.37 19.31 -0.61
N GLN A 43 3.77 20.42 -0.19
CA GLN A 43 2.32 20.51 -0.02
C GLN A 43 1.59 20.18 -1.34
N ARG A 44 2.02 20.77 -2.46
CA ARG A 44 1.45 20.46 -3.78
C ARG A 44 1.62 18.98 -4.15
N LEU A 45 2.80 18.39 -3.89
CA LEU A 45 3.05 16.97 -4.18
C LEU A 45 2.14 16.05 -3.35
N VAL A 46 1.83 16.43 -2.12
CA VAL A 46 0.88 15.70 -1.26
C VAL A 46 -0.55 15.88 -1.74
N GLU A 47 -0.97 17.11 -2.02
CA GLU A 47 -2.32 17.43 -2.51
C GLU A 47 -2.64 16.74 -3.86
N THR A 48 -1.65 16.63 -4.72
CA THR A 48 -1.79 15.94 -6.02
C THR A 48 -1.61 14.42 -5.93
N GLY A 49 -1.38 13.86 -4.73
CA GLY A 49 -1.21 12.43 -4.51
C GLY A 49 0.11 11.83 -5.03
N VAL A 50 1.06 12.68 -5.46
CA VAL A 50 2.38 12.24 -5.93
C VAL A 50 3.25 11.74 -4.77
N VAL A 51 3.10 12.33 -3.58
CA VAL A 51 3.82 11.95 -2.36
C VAL A 51 2.83 11.73 -1.24
N GLN A 52 3.06 10.68 -0.45
CA GLN A 52 2.40 10.48 0.84
C GLN A 52 3.46 10.31 1.92
N ILE A 53 3.29 10.99 3.04
CA ILE A 53 4.12 10.83 4.23
C ILE A 53 3.31 9.98 5.22
N ALA A 54 3.76 8.75 5.46
CA ALA A 54 3.08 7.81 6.33
C ALA A 54 4.00 7.32 7.46
N ALA A 55 3.41 7.04 8.61
CA ALA A 55 4.10 6.33 9.68
C ALA A 55 4.05 4.83 9.40
N VAL A 56 5.20 4.17 9.46
CA VAL A 56 5.29 2.70 9.38
C VAL A 56 5.48 2.16 10.79
N ALA A 57 4.54 1.35 11.25
CA ALA A 57 4.61 0.67 12.52
C ALA A 57 5.07 -0.79 12.33
N ASP A 58 5.73 -1.35 13.35
CA ASP A 58 6.05 -2.78 13.39
C ASP A 58 4.74 -3.58 13.55
N PRO A 59 4.36 -4.42 12.57
CA PRO A 59 3.11 -5.17 12.61
C PRO A 59 3.00 -6.05 13.86
N ILE A 60 4.10 -6.70 14.27
CA ILE A 60 4.12 -7.60 15.43
C ILE A 60 3.76 -6.84 16.70
N ARG A 61 4.32 -5.63 16.89
CA ARG A 61 4.02 -4.76 18.02
C ARG A 61 2.60 -4.20 18.01
N MET A 62 1.97 -4.17 16.83
CA MET A 62 0.56 -3.80 16.65
C MET A 62 -0.40 -5.00 16.80
N GLY A 63 0.11 -6.18 17.20
CA GLY A 63 -0.69 -7.39 17.37
C GLY A 63 -0.98 -8.15 16.08
N ILE A 64 -0.38 -7.74 14.97
CA ILE A 64 -0.48 -8.42 13.68
C ILE A 64 0.58 -9.52 13.64
N THR A 65 0.16 -10.76 13.86
CA THR A 65 1.07 -11.91 13.90
C THR A 65 1.00 -12.79 12.66
N ARG A 66 0.01 -12.55 11.80
CA ARG A 66 -0.15 -13.25 10.53
C ARG A 66 -0.34 -12.27 9.39
N GLN A 67 0.40 -12.51 8.34
CA GLN A 67 0.24 -11.86 7.04
C GLN A 67 0.19 -12.94 5.97
N ALA A 68 -0.66 -12.75 4.97
CA ALA A 68 -0.80 -13.69 3.87
C ALA A 68 -1.20 -12.97 2.59
N MET A 69 -0.75 -13.48 1.45
CA MET A 69 -1.31 -13.15 0.15
C MET A 69 -2.38 -14.16 -0.20
N ILE A 70 -3.55 -13.70 -0.58
CA ILE A 70 -4.65 -14.51 -1.09
C ILE A 70 -4.70 -14.33 -2.61
N GLY A 71 -4.40 -15.39 -3.35
CA GLY A 71 -4.65 -15.46 -4.78
C GLY A 71 -6.10 -15.88 -5.01
N ILE A 72 -6.84 -15.11 -5.79
CA ILE A 72 -8.26 -15.29 -6.04
C ILE A 72 -8.48 -15.55 -7.53
N LYS A 73 -9.14 -16.64 -7.84
CA LYS A 73 -9.74 -16.89 -9.14
C LYS A 73 -11.16 -16.37 -9.11
N ALA A 74 -11.51 -15.56 -10.09
CA ALA A 74 -12.81 -14.91 -10.13
C ALA A 74 -13.48 -15.02 -11.50
N ASP A 75 -14.81 -14.97 -11.50
CA ASP A 75 -15.65 -14.86 -12.66
C ASP A 75 -16.52 -13.59 -12.55
N GLY A 76 -16.65 -12.85 -13.64
CA GLY A 76 -17.44 -11.60 -13.66
C GLY A 76 -16.57 -10.34 -13.58
N ASP A 77 -17.12 -9.29 -12.95
CA ASP A 77 -16.47 -7.97 -12.90
C ASP A 77 -15.40 -7.90 -11.80
N LEU A 78 -14.14 -7.90 -12.22
CA LEU A 78 -12.99 -7.85 -11.32
C LEU A 78 -12.87 -6.51 -10.57
N GLN A 79 -13.40 -5.40 -11.10
CA GLN A 79 -13.37 -4.11 -10.41
C GLN A 79 -14.27 -4.15 -9.18
N ILE A 80 -15.48 -4.66 -9.32
CA ILE A 80 -16.44 -4.80 -8.21
C ILE A 80 -15.84 -5.68 -7.10
N LEU A 81 -15.23 -6.80 -7.48
CA LEU A 81 -14.57 -7.69 -6.52
C LEU A 81 -13.38 -7.00 -5.82
N ALA A 82 -12.52 -6.32 -6.58
CA ALA A 82 -11.37 -5.61 -6.02
C ALA A 82 -11.78 -4.48 -5.08
N ASP A 83 -12.83 -3.73 -5.40
CA ASP A 83 -13.38 -2.67 -4.55
C ASP A 83 -13.96 -3.25 -3.25
N ALA A 84 -14.66 -4.38 -3.33
CA ALA A 84 -15.18 -5.07 -2.15
C ALA A 84 -14.05 -5.56 -1.22
N LEU A 85 -12.99 -6.12 -1.79
CA LEU A 85 -11.79 -6.52 -1.03
C LEU A 85 -11.08 -5.32 -0.41
N ALA A 86 -10.91 -4.24 -1.16
CA ALA A 86 -10.24 -3.02 -0.71
C ALA A 86 -11.00 -2.30 0.43
N ALA A 87 -12.31 -2.51 0.55
CA ALA A 87 -13.11 -1.98 1.63
C ALA A 87 -12.96 -2.74 2.96
N MET A 88 -12.32 -3.91 2.97
CA MET A 88 -12.13 -4.72 4.18
C MET A 88 -10.99 -4.16 5.03
N PRO A 89 -11.19 -4.00 6.36
CA PRO A 89 -10.17 -3.40 7.24
C PRO A 89 -8.90 -4.24 7.39
N ASP A 90 -9.03 -5.57 7.27
CA ASP A 90 -7.91 -6.51 7.39
C ASP A 90 -7.11 -6.67 6.08
N VAL A 91 -7.59 -6.09 4.98
CA VAL A 91 -6.93 -6.11 3.67
C VAL A 91 -6.03 -4.89 3.52
N ALA A 92 -4.74 -5.13 3.38
CA ALA A 92 -3.72 -4.08 3.27
C ALA A 92 -3.37 -3.70 1.82
N TYR A 93 -3.62 -4.61 0.87
CA TYR A 93 -3.28 -4.42 -0.54
C TYR A 93 -4.19 -5.25 -1.43
N VAL A 94 -4.62 -4.68 -2.55
CA VAL A 94 -5.40 -5.37 -3.59
C VAL A 94 -4.85 -4.99 -4.95
N VAL A 95 -4.71 -5.97 -5.83
CA VAL A 95 -4.32 -5.74 -7.23
C VAL A 95 -5.04 -6.72 -8.15
N ILE A 96 -5.54 -6.20 -9.27
CA ILE A 96 -6.04 -7.01 -10.38
C ILE A 96 -4.85 -7.43 -11.24
N THR A 97 -4.75 -8.71 -11.58
CA THR A 97 -3.60 -9.27 -12.27
C THR A 97 -3.99 -9.98 -13.57
N ALA A 98 -3.02 -10.18 -14.43
CA ALA A 98 -3.15 -11.02 -15.61
C ALA A 98 -2.22 -12.23 -15.42
N GLY A 99 -2.74 -13.34 -14.89
CA GLY A 99 -1.93 -14.51 -14.61
C GLY A 99 -2.72 -15.68 -14.03
N ALA A 100 -2.08 -16.47 -13.18
CA ALA A 100 -2.70 -17.62 -12.54
C ALA A 100 -3.89 -17.25 -11.63
N PHE A 101 -3.86 -16.06 -11.05
CA PHE A 101 -4.96 -15.48 -10.29
C PHE A 101 -5.44 -14.20 -10.96
N ASP A 102 -6.71 -13.86 -10.80
CA ASP A 102 -7.31 -12.66 -11.35
C ASP A 102 -7.16 -11.47 -10.41
N VAL A 103 -7.17 -11.74 -9.08
CA VAL A 103 -6.95 -10.74 -8.03
C VAL A 103 -5.99 -11.30 -6.99
N LEU A 104 -5.09 -10.44 -6.49
CA LEU A 104 -4.29 -10.72 -5.31
C LEU A 104 -4.67 -9.74 -4.20
N ALA A 105 -4.91 -10.26 -3.00
CA ALA A 105 -5.22 -9.47 -1.81
C ALA A 105 -4.27 -9.84 -0.67
N GLU A 106 -3.58 -8.84 -0.09
CA GLU A 106 -2.76 -9.05 1.11
C GLU A 106 -3.60 -8.77 2.35
N VAL A 107 -3.61 -9.73 3.27
CA VAL A 107 -4.31 -9.62 4.55
C VAL A 107 -3.32 -9.62 5.71
N SER A 108 -3.68 -8.86 6.76
CA SER A 108 -2.93 -8.75 7.99
C SER A 108 -3.85 -8.98 9.18
N CYS A 109 -3.56 -9.97 10.03
CA CYS A 109 -4.44 -10.37 11.12
C CYS A 109 -3.67 -10.83 12.37
N SER A 110 -4.37 -11.05 13.47
CA SER A 110 -3.80 -11.39 14.77
C SER A 110 -3.39 -12.86 14.91
N GLY A 111 -3.84 -13.73 14.01
CA GLY A 111 -3.53 -15.16 14.09
C GLY A 111 -4.28 -16.01 13.06
N ASP A 112 -4.08 -17.34 13.16
CA ASP A 112 -4.62 -18.30 12.21
C ASP A 112 -6.15 -18.39 12.27
N GLU A 113 -6.77 -18.20 13.46
CA GLU A 113 -8.22 -18.17 13.62
C GLU A 113 -8.86 -17.00 12.88
N GLN A 114 -8.31 -15.81 13.01
CA GLN A 114 -8.79 -14.63 12.27
C GLN A 114 -8.54 -14.79 10.77
N LEU A 115 -7.41 -15.36 10.34
CA LEU A 115 -7.17 -15.65 8.93
C LEU A 115 -8.23 -16.61 8.36
N LEU A 116 -8.58 -17.66 9.11
CA LEU A 116 -9.62 -18.60 8.71
C LEU A 116 -11.00 -17.91 8.60
N GLU A 117 -11.33 -17.03 9.55
CA GLU A 117 -12.55 -16.23 9.51
C GLU A 117 -12.61 -15.31 8.28
N ILE A 118 -11.54 -14.58 8.00
CA ILE A 118 -11.43 -13.73 6.82
C ILE A 118 -11.65 -14.55 5.54
N LEU A 119 -10.99 -15.69 5.43
CA LEU A 119 -11.10 -16.55 4.23
C LEU A 119 -12.52 -17.09 4.05
N ASN A 120 -13.13 -17.66 5.11
CA ASN A 120 -14.38 -18.37 4.99
C ASN A 120 -15.61 -17.44 5.01
N ASN A 121 -15.56 -16.36 5.79
CA ASN A 121 -16.73 -15.54 6.05
C ASN A 121 -16.70 -14.20 5.31
N GLN A 122 -15.54 -13.77 4.82
CA GLN A 122 -15.42 -12.48 4.15
C GLN A 122 -15.00 -12.61 2.69
N VAL A 123 -13.94 -13.37 2.37
CA VAL A 123 -13.39 -13.45 1.01
C VAL A 123 -14.15 -14.44 0.12
N ARG A 124 -14.27 -15.69 0.56
CA ARG A 124 -14.91 -16.75 -0.24
C ARG A 124 -16.38 -16.50 -0.57
N PRO A 125 -17.18 -15.87 0.31
CA PRO A 125 -18.58 -15.57 0.00
C PRO A 125 -18.79 -14.39 -0.96
N LEU A 126 -17.73 -13.65 -1.32
CA LEU A 126 -17.88 -12.53 -2.26
C LEU A 126 -18.37 -13.01 -3.63
N PRO A 127 -19.33 -12.28 -4.22
CA PRO A 127 -19.80 -12.59 -5.56
C PRO A 127 -18.65 -12.62 -6.57
N GLY A 128 -18.62 -13.66 -7.39
CA GLY A 128 -17.59 -13.85 -8.41
C GLY A 128 -16.33 -14.59 -7.93
N VAL A 129 -16.16 -14.87 -6.64
CA VAL A 129 -15.03 -15.70 -6.16
C VAL A 129 -15.28 -17.16 -6.52
N VAL A 130 -14.39 -17.73 -7.34
CA VAL A 130 -14.47 -19.14 -7.78
C VAL A 130 -13.56 -20.03 -6.95
N ALA A 131 -12.32 -19.59 -6.70
CA ALA A 131 -11.35 -20.32 -5.89
C ALA A 131 -10.36 -19.37 -5.23
N THR A 132 -9.77 -19.81 -4.12
CA THR A 132 -8.75 -19.07 -3.39
C THR A 132 -7.56 -19.95 -3.07
N GLU A 133 -6.35 -19.40 -3.17
CA GLU A 133 -5.12 -20.01 -2.67
C GLU A 133 -4.45 -19.01 -1.71
N THR A 134 -3.99 -19.48 -0.56
CA THR A 134 -3.44 -18.60 0.48
C THR A 134 -1.98 -18.89 0.70
N PHE A 135 -1.15 -17.85 0.56
CA PHE A 135 0.30 -17.87 0.77
C PHE A 135 0.62 -17.19 2.10
N VAL A 136 0.73 -17.97 3.17
CA VAL A 136 1.07 -17.44 4.49
C VAL A 136 2.54 -17.03 4.52
N TYR A 137 2.82 -15.81 5.00
CA TYR A 137 4.18 -15.31 5.10
C TYR A 137 4.91 -15.95 6.30
N LEU A 138 5.90 -16.77 6.01
CA LEU A 138 6.73 -17.37 7.04
C LEU A 138 7.83 -16.40 7.52
N LYS A 139 8.38 -15.61 6.60
CA LYS A 139 9.43 -14.63 6.89
C LYS A 139 9.53 -13.57 5.81
N VAL A 140 9.24 -12.34 6.17
CA VAL A 140 9.49 -11.20 5.29
C VAL A 140 10.99 -10.85 5.34
N ARG A 141 11.66 -10.82 4.20
CA ARG A 141 13.10 -10.50 4.07
C ARG A 141 13.35 -9.06 3.70
N LYS A 142 12.41 -8.45 2.98
CA LYS A 142 12.45 -7.05 2.58
C LYS A 142 11.03 -6.59 2.29
N GLN A 143 10.64 -5.48 2.89
CA GLN A 143 9.39 -4.80 2.61
C GLN A 143 9.70 -3.31 2.50
N LEU A 144 9.40 -2.72 1.35
CA LEU A 144 9.38 -1.28 1.18
C LEU A 144 7.91 -0.86 1.36
N SER A 145 7.65 0.02 2.32
CA SER A 145 6.31 0.56 2.50
C SER A 145 5.97 1.44 1.30
N THR A 146 5.35 0.83 0.31
CA THR A 146 4.70 1.56 -0.79
C THR A 146 3.23 1.62 -0.45
N TYR A 147 2.80 2.73 0.14
CA TYR A 147 1.38 2.98 0.32
C TYR A 147 0.84 3.51 -1.01
N HIS A 148 -0.09 2.80 -1.59
CA HIS A 148 -0.86 3.28 -2.74
C HIS A 148 -2.24 3.69 -2.22
N ARG A 149 -2.59 4.96 -2.36
CA ARG A 149 -3.96 5.42 -2.13
C ARG A 149 -4.76 5.18 -3.40
N PRO A 150 -5.98 4.60 -3.33
CA PRO A 150 -6.88 4.53 -4.47
C PRO A 150 -7.27 5.90 -5.00
#